data_f8b49ec84002a65148e15e3329ea8afe
#
_entry.id   f8b49ec84002a65148e15e3329ea8afe
#
_cell.length_a   1.000
_cell.length_b   1.000
_cell.length_c   1.000
_cell.angle_alpha   90.00
_cell.angle_beta   90.00
_cell.angle_gamma   90.00
#
_symmetry.space_group_name_H-M   'P 1'
#
loop_
_entity.id
_entity.type
_entity.pdbx_description
1 polymer ?
#
loop_
_entity_poly.entity_id
_entity_poly.type
_entity_poly.pdbx_seq_one_letter_code
_entity_poly.pdbx_strand_id
1 'polypeptide(L)'
;MQLPSVFLDSLKGTKGFDQTTFEKLHVSGEQITSIRLNPSKSPIGNHQPCLPAGRLPIENKIPWTEQGYYLKERPSFTFDPLFHAGCYYVQEASSMFLEQALKQTVDLSKPLRVLDLCAAPGGKSTHIQSLISPGSLLVSNEVIKSRCNILKDNIIKWGCENVVVTNNDPKDFAKLENYFDVIVVDAPCSGSGLFRKEPDAIEHWSENNVALCSQRQQRILADVWPSLKEDGILVYSTCSYSKEEDEDIVKWMNEKFLAANCQLLISENWGITKTDNSFRFWPDKVKGEGFFITVFKKVHHEDDHKTRVTKRLNEISAPQTELVKPWLTNSGDKLFVHGFDGIYMINKDFQPDINLLYSNMRVAYFGVKLGELMKAKLVPAHSLAMSRLLADSVMKIELNREQAIRYLQKKDIDVEKSQPGWQLICFNNHPLGWVKVLQNRLNNYYPMELRILKDN
;
A
#
# COMPACT_ATOMS: atom_id res chain seq x y z
N MET A 1 -26.85 6.08 -13.84
CA MET A 1 -26.31 7.33 -13.29
C MET A 1 -26.16 8.30 -14.45
N GLN A 2 -26.64 9.54 -14.33
CA GLN A 2 -26.54 10.56 -15.39
C GLN A 2 -25.32 11.45 -15.07
N LEU A 3 -24.43 11.61 -16.05
CA LEU A 3 -23.24 12.46 -15.92
C LEU A 3 -23.60 13.93 -16.26
N PRO A 4 -22.96 14.92 -15.60
CA PRO A 4 -23.17 16.34 -15.94
C PRO A 4 -22.71 16.64 -17.36
N SER A 5 -23.50 17.45 -18.11
CA SER A 5 -23.13 17.83 -19.48
C SER A 5 -21.80 18.59 -19.54
N VAL A 6 -21.55 19.49 -18.59
CA VAL A 6 -20.27 20.23 -18.47
C VAL A 6 -19.09 19.28 -18.33
N PHE A 7 -19.23 18.19 -17.57
CA PHE A 7 -18.20 17.17 -17.44
C PHE A 7 -17.96 16.46 -18.78
N LEU A 8 -19.02 16.04 -19.48
CA LEU A 8 -18.89 15.37 -20.78
C LEU A 8 -18.27 16.30 -21.83
N ASP A 9 -18.65 17.58 -21.81
CA ASP A 9 -18.10 18.61 -22.70
C ASP A 9 -16.59 18.82 -22.45
N SER A 10 -16.13 18.79 -21.19
CA SER A 10 -14.70 18.91 -20.84
C SER A 10 -13.84 17.74 -21.37
N LEU A 11 -14.43 16.60 -21.65
CA LEU A 11 -13.72 15.42 -22.18
C LEU A 11 -13.63 15.40 -23.71
N LYS A 12 -14.37 16.26 -24.41
CA LYS A 12 -14.37 16.32 -25.88
C LYS A 12 -12.95 16.61 -26.41
N GLY A 13 -12.53 15.82 -27.37
CA GLY A 13 -11.19 15.91 -27.96
C GLY A 13 -10.07 15.22 -27.17
N THR A 14 -10.36 14.68 -25.97
CA THR A 14 -9.39 13.87 -25.23
C THR A 14 -9.18 12.54 -25.96
N LYS A 15 -7.91 12.16 -26.13
CA LYS A 15 -7.56 10.96 -26.88
C LYS A 15 -8.18 9.71 -26.28
N GLY A 16 -8.93 8.99 -27.10
CA GLY A 16 -9.60 7.75 -26.72
C GLY A 16 -10.98 7.95 -26.09
N PHE A 17 -11.46 9.15 -25.85
CA PHE A 17 -12.81 9.38 -25.37
C PHE A 17 -13.85 9.10 -26.45
N ASP A 18 -14.84 8.25 -26.14
CA ASP A 18 -16.05 8.03 -26.93
C ASP A 18 -17.26 8.26 -26.02
N GLN A 19 -17.96 9.39 -26.23
CA GLN A 19 -19.06 9.80 -25.37
C GLN A 19 -20.16 8.74 -25.28
N THR A 20 -20.52 8.12 -26.41
CA THR A 20 -21.65 7.19 -26.48
C THR A 20 -21.40 5.94 -25.65
N THR A 21 -20.23 5.31 -25.80
CA THR A 21 -19.87 4.10 -25.06
C THR A 21 -19.60 4.39 -23.60
N PHE A 22 -18.98 5.54 -23.31
CA PHE A 22 -18.70 5.99 -21.95
C PHE A 22 -19.98 6.25 -21.13
N GLU A 23 -20.95 7.01 -21.68
CA GLU A 23 -22.24 7.26 -21.02
C GLU A 23 -23.02 5.96 -20.82
N LYS A 24 -23.09 5.10 -21.86
CA LYS A 24 -23.76 3.79 -21.77
C LYS A 24 -23.24 2.95 -20.61
N LEU A 25 -21.91 2.92 -20.42
CA LEU A 25 -21.29 2.17 -19.33
C LEU A 25 -21.61 2.78 -17.96
N HIS A 26 -21.62 4.10 -17.82
CA HIS A 26 -21.97 4.76 -16.56
C HIS A 26 -23.45 4.55 -16.19
N VAL A 27 -24.34 4.42 -17.19
CA VAL A 27 -25.77 4.14 -16.96
C VAL A 27 -25.98 2.68 -16.55
N SER A 28 -25.15 1.72 -17.02
CA SER A 28 -25.33 0.29 -16.73
C SER A 28 -25.26 -0.05 -15.24
N GLY A 29 -24.55 0.75 -14.42
CA GLY A 29 -24.36 0.49 -13.02
C GLY A 29 -23.43 -0.71 -12.72
N GLU A 30 -22.82 -1.32 -13.74
CA GLU A 30 -21.90 -2.43 -13.58
C GLU A 30 -20.66 -2.00 -12.80
N GLN A 31 -20.37 -2.71 -11.71
CA GLN A 31 -19.18 -2.48 -10.88
C GLN A 31 -18.19 -3.63 -11.02
N ILE A 32 -16.95 -3.29 -11.33
CA ILE A 32 -15.86 -4.25 -11.43
C ILE A 32 -15.22 -4.41 -10.05
N THR A 33 -15.10 -5.65 -9.62
CA THR A 33 -14.38 -6.00 -8.39
C THR A 33 -13.08 -6.70 -8.72
N SER A 34 -11.99 -6.25 -8.13
CA SER A 34 -10.67 -6.85 -8.31
C SER A 34 -9.88 -6.88 -7.00
N ILE A 35 -8.97 -7.84 -6.91
CA ILE A 35 -8.09 -8.05 -5.78
C ILE A 35 -6.65 -8.25 -6.25
N ARG A 36 -5.71 -7.97 -5.36
CA ARG A 36 -4.30 -8.32 -5.54
C ARG A 36 -3.85 -9.21 -4.40
N LEU A 37 -3.31 -10.38 -4.74
CA LEU A 37 -2.81 -11.34 -3.76
C LEU A 37 -1.51 -10.86 -3.11
N ASN A 38 -1.29 -11.28 -1.87
CA ASN A 38 -0.04 -11.09 -1.16
C ASN A 38 0.89 -12.29 -1.47
N PRO A 39 1.92 -12.13 -2.31
CA PRO A 39 2.78 -13.25 -2.70
C PRO A 39 3.55 -13.84 -1.50
N SER A 40 3.75 -13.05 -0.46
CA SER A 40 4.50 -13.47 0.73
C SER A 40 3.68 -14.30 1.72
N LYS A 41 2.37 -14.34 1.55
CA LYS A 41 1.43 -15.16 2.35
C LYS A 41 0.82 -16.29 1.53
N SER A 42 1.29 -16.51 0.31
CA SER A 42 0.94 -17.68 -0.52
C SER A 42 1.78 -18.90 -0.13
N PRO A 43 1.24 -20.12 -0.15
CA PRO A 43 2.05 -21.32 0.08
C PRO A 43 3.19 -21.38 -0.93
N ILE A 44 4.41 -21.54 -0.43
CA ILE A 44 5.62 -21.74 -1.26
C ILE A 44 5.45 -23.09 -1.98
N GLY A 45 5.43 -23.07 -3.31
CA GLY A 45 5.58 -24.30 -4.11
C GLY A 45 4.43 -24.72 -5.01
N ASN A 46 3.22 -24.19 -4.86
CA ASN A 46 2.16 -24.39 -5.84
C ASN A 46 1.65 -23.02 -6.29
N HIS A 47 1.65 -22.76 -7.60
CA HIS A 47 1.12 -21.55 -8.23
C HIS A 47 -0.40 -21.32 -8.03
N GLN A 48 -1.00 -21.98 -7.06
CA GLN A 48 -2.36 -21.68 -6.63
C GLN A 48 -2.34 -20.59 -5.57
N PRO A 49 -3.17 -19.53 -5.77
CA PRO A 49 -3.30 -18.45 -4.81
C PRO A 49 -3.67 -18.99 -3.42
N CYS A 50 -3.30 -18.28 -2.36
CA CYS A 50 -3.67 -18.53 -0.95
C CYS A 50 -5.18 -18.59 -0.69
N LEU A 51 -5.95 -18.62 -1.75
CA LEU A 51 -7.38 -18.72 -1.67
C LEU A 51 -7.73 -20.21 -1.55
N PRO A 52 -8.36 -20.63 -0.45
CA PRO A 52 -8.94 -21.95 -0.40
C PRO A 52 -9.82 -22.10 -1.65
N ALA A 53 -9.62 -23.15 -2.39
CA ALA A 53 -10.43 -23.45 -3.57
C ALA A 53 -11.91 -23.19 -3.26
N GLY A 54 -12.55 -22.25 -3.97
CA GLY A 54 -13.98 -21.97 -3.91
C GLY A 54 -14.44 -20.81 -3.01
N ARG A 55 -13.56 -20.05 -2.32
CA ARG A 55 -14.03 -18.95 -1.42
C ARG A 55 -14.12 -17.58 -2.07
N LEU A 56 -13.21 -17.21 -2.96
CA LEU A 56 -13.38 -15.99 -3.75
C LEU A 56 -13.74 -16.38 -5.18
N PRO A 57 -14.78 -15.76 -5.74
CA PRO A 57 -15.25 -16.07 -7.09
C PRO A 57 -14.31 -15.46 -8.14
N ILE A 58 -13.06 -15.96 -8.23
CA ILE A 58 -12.11 -15.50 -9.23
C ILE A 58 -12.66 -15.78 -10.62
N GLU A 59 -12.59 -14.76 -11.48
CA GLU A 59 -12.98 -14.85 -12.87
C GLU A 59 -11.73 -15.03 -13.75
N ASN A 60 -10.92 -13.98 -13.85
CA ASN A 60 -9.76 -13.93 -14.71
C ASN A 60 -8.61 -13.19 -14.04
N LYS A 61 -7.39 -13.43 -14.53
CA LYS A 61 -6.21 -12.64 -14.18
C LYS A 61 -6.26 -11.27 -14.85
N ILE A 62 -5.79 -10.24 -14.16
CA ILE A 62 -5.61 -8.90 -14.74
C ILE A 62 -4.35 -8.94 -15.61
N PRO A 63 -4.42 -8.53 -16.90
CA PRO A 63 -3.35 -8.80 -17.86
C PRO A 63 -2.02 -8.11 -17.56
N TRP A 64 -2.04 -6.96 -16.88
CA TRP A 64 -0.85 -6.12 -16.61
C TRP A 64 -0.24 -6.30 -15.23
N THR A 65 -0.67 -7.29 -14.47
CA THR A 65 -0.12 -7.60 -13.14
C THR A 65 -0.01 -9.09 -12.89
N GLU A 66 0.98 -9.50 -12.12
CA GLU A 66 1.19 -10.92 -11.81
C GLU A 66 0.24 -11.46 -10.74
N GLN A 67 -0.15 -10.61 -9.79
CA GLN A 67 -0.91 -11.00 -8.61
C GLN A 67 -2.34 -10.45 -8.59
N GLY A 68 -2.79 -9.79 -9.68
CA GLY A 68 -4.10 -9.17 -9.77
C GLY A 68 -5.14 -10.10 -10.43
N TYR A 69 -6.35 -10.11 -9.87
CA TYR A 69 -7.45 -10.94 -10.34
C TYR A 69 -8.77 -10.18 -10.30
N TYR A 70 -9.61 -10.40 -11.32
CA TYR A 70 -11.03 -10.01 -11.32
C TYR A 70 -11.85 -11.01 -10.56
N LEU A 71 -12.90 -10.52 -9.88
CA LEU A 71 -13.91 -11.36 -9.26
C LEU A 71 -15.22 -11.32 -10.07
N LYS A 72 -15.93 -12.45 -10.16
CA LYS A 72 -17.24 -12.54 -10.82
C LYS A 72 -18.30 -11.69 -10.13
N GLU A 73 -18.20 -11.58 -8.81
CA GLU A 73 -19.10 -10.81 -7.96
C GLU A 73 -18.34 -10.22 -6.79
N ARG A 74 -18.90 -9.20 -6.13
CA ARG A 74 -18.31 -8.58 -4.95
C ARG A 74 -18.74 -9.32 -3.67
N PRO A 75 -17.84 -10.08 -3.02
CA PRO A 75 -18.15 -10.73 -1.77
C PRO A 75 -18.13 -9.72 -0.61
N SER A 76 -18.62 -10.14 0.56
CA SER A 76 -18.43 -9.39 1.79
C SER A 76 -17.01 -9.60 2.34
N PHE A 77 -16.10 -8.73 1.95
CA PHE A 77 -14.70 -8.77 2.42
C PHE A 77 -14.57 -8.62 3.93
N THR A 78 -15.50 -7.90 4.57
CA THR A 78 -15.52 -7.72 6.03
C THR A 78 -15.60 -9.04 6.78
N PHE A 79 -16.32 -10.02 6.26
CA PHE A 79 -16.50 -11.33 6.88
C PHE A 79 -15.60 -12.42 6.27
N ASP A 80 -14.53 -12.01 5.58
CA ASP A 80 -13.50 -12.94 5.14
C ASP A 80 -12.26 -12.84 6.04
N PRO A 81 -11.97 -13.87 6.88
CA PRO A 81 -10.78 -13.84 7.75
C PRO A 81 -9.46 -13.70 6.99
N LEU A 82 -9.37 -14.17 5.72
CA LEU A 82 -8.17 -14.04 4.91
C LEU A 82 -7.88 -12.59 4.49
N PHE A 83 -8.92 -11.74 4.35
CA PHE A 83 -8.76 -10.31 4.19
C PHE A 83 -8.07 -9.67 5.41
N HIS A 84 -8.49 -10.08 6.62
CA HIS A 84 -7.89 -9.61 7.88
C HIS A 84 -6.50 -10.20 8.13
N ALA A 85 -6.24 -11.40 7.63
CA ALA A 85 -4.89 -12.00 7.62
C ALA A 85 -3.93 -11.33 6.63
N GLY A 86 -4.41 -10.45 5.75
CA GLY A 86 -3.61 -9.76 4.75
C GLY A 86 -3.14 -10.64 3.60
N CYS A 87 -3.90 -11.70 3.27
CA CYS A 87 -3.61 -12.59 2.15
C CYS A 87 -3.87 -11.93 0.80
N TYR A 88 -4.67 -10.89 0.77
CA TYR A 88 -4.95 -10.09 -0.42
C TYR A 88 -5.34 -8.66 -0.05
N TYR A 89 -5.27 -7.77 -1.04
CA TYR A 89 -5.75 -6.39 -0.99
C TYR A 89 -6.86 -6.19 -2.03
N VAL A 90 -7.95 -5.53 -1.66
CA VAL A 90 -9.00 -5.13 -2.61
C VAL A 90 -8.51 -3.86 -3.31
N GLN A 91 -8.10 -4.00 -4.56
CA GLN A 91 -7.48 -2.93 -5.35
C GLN A 91 -8.14 -2.81 -6.72
N GLU A 92 -8.31 -1.59 -7.19
CA GLU A 92 -8.83 -1.29 -8.51
C GLU A 92 -7.85 -1.76 -9.60
N ALA A 93 -8.38 -2.37 -10.67
CA ALA A 93 -7.58 -3.08 -11.67
C ALA A 93 -6.63 -2.16 -12.46
N SER A 94 -7.10 -0.99 -12.93
CA SER A 94 -6.29 -0.05 -13.71
C SER A 94 -5.10 0.46 -12.92
N SER A 95 -5.30 0.73 -11.62
CA SER A 95 -4.24 1.20 -10.71
C SER A 95 -3.11 0.18 -10.51
N MET A 96 -3.36 -1.12 -10.78
CA MET A 96 -2.33 -2.16 -10.74
C MET A 96 -1.34 -2.08 -11.91
N PHE A 97 -1.59 -1.25 -12.93
CA PHE A 97 -0.63 -0.97 -14.00
C PHE A 97 0.67 -0.33 -13.49
N LEU A 98 0.68 0.17 -12.26
CA LEU A 98 1.90 0.57 -11.56
C LEU A 98 2.99 -0.51 -11.63
N GLU A 99 2.62 -1.80 -11.64
CA GLU A 99 3.57 -2.90 -11.79
C GLU A 99 4.34 -2.81 -13.11
N GLN A 100 3.66 -2.52 -14.23
CA GLN A 100 4.32 -2.36 -15.53
C GLN A 100 5.21 -1.12 -15.55
N ALA A 101 4.74 -0.02 -14.97
CA ALA A 101 5.52 1.20 -14.88
C ALA A 101 6.87 0.95 -14.16
N LEU A 102 6.84 0.25 -13.04
CA LEU A 102 8.05 -0.04 -12.26
C LEU A 102 8.94 -1.11 -12.93
N LYS A 103 8.37 -2.23 -13.41
CA LYS A 103 9.14 -3.33 -14.01
C LYS A 103 9.89 -2.93 -15.28
N GLN A 104 9.34 -1.98 -16.04
CA GLN A 104 9.94 -1.57 -17.32
C GLN A 104 10.94 -0.42 -17.17
N THR A 105 10.96 0.28 -16.03
CA THR A 105 11.78 1.48 -15.85
C THR A 105 12.81 1.36 -14.74
N VAL A 106 12.69 0.35 -13.87
CA VAL A 106 13.54 0.18 -12.68
C VAL A 106 14.04 -1.27 -12.59
N ASP A 107 15.30 -1.45 -12.26
CA ASP A 107 15.84 -2.77 -11.87
C ASP A 107 15.44 -3.10 -10.42
N LEU A 108 14.28 -3.74 -10.28
CA LEU A 108 13.69 -4.08 -8.98
C LEU A 108 14.46 -5.14 -8.19
N SER A 109 15.47 -5.79 -8.80
CA SER A 109 16.34 -6.76 -8.11
C SER A 109 17.39 -6.08 -7.23
N LYS A 110 17.70 -4.80 -7.50
CA LYS A 110 18.65 -4.01 -6.72
C LYS A 110 18.06 -3.44 -5.45
N PRO A 111 18.89 -3.14 -4.44
CA PRO A 111 18.47 -2.36 -3.28
C PRO A 111 18.08 -0.93 -3.68
N LEU A 112 16.84 -0.55 -3.42
CA LEU A 112 16.25 0.74 -3.79
C LEU A 112 15.72 1.48 -2.56
N ARG A 113 15.71 2.81 -2.62
CA ARG A 113 14.97 3.70 -1.72
C ARG A 113 13.75 4.22 -2.47
N VAL A 114 12.57 3.74 -2.08
CA VAL A 114 11.32 4.03 -2.78
C VAL A 114 10.41 4.87 -1.89
N LEU A 115 9.82 5.92 -2.45
CA LEU A 115 8.82 6.74 -1.79
C LEU A 115 7.45 6.54 -2.47
N ASP A 116 6.43 6.19 -1.69
CA ASP A 116 5.02 6.35 -2.03
C ASP A 116 4.50 7.58 -1.28
N LEU A 117 4.36 8.71 -1.99
CA LEU A 117 4.18 10.03 -1.37
C LEU A 117 2.77 10.29 -0.86
N CYS A 118 1.74 9.78 -1.56
CA CYS A 118 0.32 9.95 -1.23
C CYS A 118 -0.31 8.57 -0.99
N ALA A 119 0.24 7.83 -0.03
CA ALA A 119 0.14 6.38 0.04
C ALA A 119 -1.19 5.82 0.55
N ALA A 120 -1.96 6.58 1.35
CA ALA A 120 -3.17 6.04 1.95
C ALA A 120 -4.28 5.75 0.92
N PRO A 121 -4.97 4.61 1.09
CA PRO A 121 -4.98 3.70 2.24
C PRO A 121 -3.91 2.59 2.23
N GLY A 122 -2.99 2.51 1.23
CA GLY A 122 -1.88 1.56 1.20
C GLY A 122 -1.91 0.55 0.04
N GLY A 123 -2.83 0.70 -0.92
CA GLY A 123 -2.94 -0.20 -2.07
C GLY A 123 -1.68 -0.20 -2.93
N LYS A 124 -1.17 1.00 -3.30
CA LYS A 124 0.07 1.14 -4.06
C LYS A 124 1.31 0.80 -3.22
N SER A 125 1.37 1.22 -1.95
CA SER A 125 2.46 0.85 -1.03
C SER A 125 2.64 -0.66 -0.91
N THR A 126 1.57 -1.40 -0.63
CA THR A 126 1.62 -2.87 -0.53
C THR A 126 1.91 -3.54 -1.87
N HIS A 127 1.56 -2.90 -2.99
CA HIS A 127 1.93 -3.37 -4.32
C HIS A 127 3.44 -3.20 -4.57
N ILE A 128 3.97 -1.99 -4.37
CA ILE A 128 5.40 -1.69 -4.47
C ILE A 128 6.20 -2.66 -3.60
N GLN A 129 5.75 -2.87 -2.37
CA GLN A 129 6.40 -3.75 -1.40
C GLN A 129 6.51 -5.21 -1.90
N SER A 130 5.54 -5.66 -2.71
CA SER A 130 5.56 -7.00 -3.32
C SER A 130 6.54 -7.12 -4.50
N LEU A 131 7.02 -5.99 -5.04
CA LEU A 131 7.83 -5.94 -6.26
C LEU A 131 9.31 -5.69 -5.97
N ILE A 132 9.63 -4.91 -4.94
CA ILE A 132 10.99 -4.49 -4.62
C ILE A 132 11.78 -5.59 -3.89
N SER A 133 13.09 -5.58 -4.06
CA SER A 133 13.98 -6.55 -3.42
C SER A 133 13.96 -6.45 -1.89
N PRO A 134 14.32 -7.51 -1.14
CA PRO A 134 14.43 -7.46 0.32
C PRO A 134 15.43 -6.42 0.84
N GLY A 135 16.43 -6.04 0.03
CA GLY A 135 17.41 -4.98 0.35
C GLY A 135 16.89 -3.56 0.11
N SER A 136 15.68 -3.41 -0.44
CA SER A 136 15.05 -2.12 -0.67
C SER A 136 14.28 -1.66 0.56
N LEU A 137 14.19 -0.32 0.74
CA LEU A 137 13.37 0.32 1.78
C LEU A 137 12.25 1.12 1.13
N LEU A 138 11.01 0.85 1.53
CA LEU A 138 9.83 1.62 1.14
C LEU A 138 9.51 2.67 2.22
N VAL A 139 9.39 3.93 1.83
CA VAL A 139 8.80 5.00 2.64
C VAL A 139 7.40 5.28 2.11
N SER A 140 6.40 5.09 2.96
CA SER A 140 4.99 5.34 2.63
C SER A 140 4.49 6.53 3.42
N ASN A 141 4.16 7.63 2.73
CA ASN A 141 3.76 8.88 3.35
C ASN A 141 2.27 9.19 3.16
N GLU A 142 1.68 9.81 4.16
CA GLU A 142 0.34 10.39 4.08
C GLU A 142 0.26 11.64 4.95
N VAL A 143 -0.20 12.75 4.37
CA VAL A 143 -0.26 14.05 5.06
C VAL A 143 -1.40 14.10 6.08
N ILE A 144 -2.53 13.41 5.81
CA ILE A 144 -3.70 13.39 6.69
C ILE A 144 -3.53 12.32 7.76
N LYS A 145 -3.42 12.72 9.04
CA LYS A 145 -3.12 11.84 10.16
C LYS A 145 -4.10 10.66 10.31
N SER A 146 -5.39 10.86 10.13
CA SER A 146 -6.37 9.77 10.20
C SER A 146 -6.15 8.73 9.10
N ARG A 147 -5.86 9.16 7.86
CA ARG A 147 -5.54 8.28 6.75
C ARG A 147 -4.18 7.59 6.91
N CYS A 148 -3.19 8.28 7.53
CA CYS A 148 -1.90 7.69 7.88
C CYS A 148 -2.04 6.51 8.86
N ASN A 149 -3.00 6.54 9.79
CA ASN A 149 -3.29 5.41 10.66
C ASN A 149 -3.83 4.21 9.85
N ILE A 150 -4.75 4.43 8.91
CA ILE A 150 -5.28 3.37 8.03
C ILE A 150 -4.15 2.78 7.17
N LEU A 151 -3.27 3.62 6.64
CA LEU A 151 -2.08 3.19 5.90
C LEU A 151 -1.19 2.28 6.77
N LYS A 152 -0.87 2.72 7.98
CA LYS A 152 -0.07 1.94 8.94
C LYS A 152 -0.69 0.56 9.21
N ASP A 153 -1.99 0.50 9.44
CA ASP A 153 -2.69 -0.75 9.73
C ASP A 153 -2.66 -1.71 8.53
N ASN A 154 -2.80 -1.19 7.30
CA ASN A 154 -2.69 -1.99 6.09
C ASN A 154 -1.25 -2.47 5.82
N ILE A 155 -0.23 -1.67 6.13
CA ILE A 155 1.17 -2.06 6.08
C ILE A 155 1.47 -3.17 7.11
N ILE A 156 1.01 -3.02 8.35
CA ILE A 156 1.15 -4.04 9.41
C ILE A 156 0.48 -5.35 8.95
N LYS A 157 -0.74 -5.27 8.46
CA LYS A 157 -1.50 -6.42 7.95
C LYS A 157 -0.77 -7.11 6.78
N TRP A 158 -0.09 -6.37 5.92
CA TRP A 158 0.70 -6.92 4.81
C TRP A 158 1.89 -7.76 5.29
N GLY A 159 2.54 -7.35 6.40
CA GLY A 159 3.48 -8.16 7.17
C GLY A 159 4.95 -8.06 6.77
N CYS A 160 5.35 -7.00 6.06
CA CYS A 160 6.74 -6.79 5.64
C CYS A 160 7.51 -5.90 6.62
N GLU A 161 8.84 -6.07 6.68
CA GLU A 161 9.72 -5.39 7.64
C GLU A 161 10.47 -4.18 7.06
N ASN A 162 10.64 -4.12 5.74
CA ASN A 162 11.42 -3.10 5.05
C ASN A 162 10.56 -1.88 4.64
N VAL A 163 9.84 -1.33 5.61
CA VAL A 163 8.92 -0.22 5.40
C VAL A 163 8.99 0.80 6.54
N VAL A 164 8.85 2.08 6.17
CA VAL A 164 8.68 3.21 7.09
C VAL A 164 7.42 3.96 6.70
N VAL A 165 6.52 4.21 7.65
CA VAL A 165 5.33 5.04 7.45
C VAL A 165 5.59 6.42 8.03
N THR A 166 5.32 7.47 7.24
CA THR A 166 5.53 8.86 7.64
C THR A 166 4.25 9.68 7.51
N ASN A 167 4.16 10.77 8.31
CA ASN A 167 3.04 11.70 8.26
C ASN A 167 3.54 13.12 8.05
N ASN A 168 3.89 13.47 6.80
CA ASN A 168 4.55 14.72 6.44
C ASN A 168 3.89 15.40 5.24
N ASP A 169 4.01 16.72 5.17
CA ASP A 169 3.72 17.47 3.94
C ASP A 169 4.80 17.15 2.88
N PRO A 170 4.47 17.09 1.58
CA PRO A 170 5.43 16.85 0.51
C PRO A 170 6.70 17.72 0.56
N LYS A 171 6.58 18.99 0.97
CA LYS A 171 7.72 19.92 1.12
C LYS A 171 8.80 19.46 2.11
N ASP A 172 8.41 18.65 3.10
CA ASP A 172 9.38 18.15 4.08
C ASP A 172 10.40 17.21 3.45
N PHE A 173 10.05 16.54 2.34
CA PHE A 173 10.92 15.62 1.63
C PHE A 173 12.06 16.32 0.89
N ALA A 174 11.96 17.62 0.61
CA ALA A 174 13.08 18.39 0.07
C ALA A 174 14.32 18.37 1.00
N LYS A 175 14.15 18.07 2.31
CA LYS A 175 15.27 17.86 3.25
C LYS A 175 16.07 16.58 2.97
N LEU A 176 15.53 15.65 2.19
CA LEU A 176 16.14 14.37 1.80
C LEU A 176 16.60 14.44 0.34
N GLU A 177 17.41 15.44 0.04
CA GLU A 177 17.88 15.69 -1.33
C GLU A 177 18.62 14.46 -1.90
N ASN A 178 18.32 14.11 -3.16
CA ASN A 178 18.94 12.97 -3.89
C ASN A 178 18.90 11.64 -3.11
N TYR A 179 17.83 11.38 -2.38
CA TYR A 179 17.74 10.19 -1.53
C TYR A 179 16.99 9.03 -2.18
N PHE A 180 15.90 9.30 -2.90
CA PHE A 180 15.04 8.25 -3.46
C PHE A 180 15.45 7.87 -4.89
N ASP A 181 15.54 6.56 -5.13
CA ASP A 181 15.72 6.00 -6.48
C ASP A 181 14.41 6.03 -7.27
N VAL A 182 13.28 5.88 -6.56
CA VAL A 182 11.93 5.87 -7.14
C VAL A 182 10.98 6.67 -6.25
N ILE A 183 10.18 7.53 -6.87
CA ILE A 183 9.06 8.23 -6.22
C ILE A 183 7.77 7.89 -6.96
N VAL A 184 6.74 7.47 -6.23
CA VAL A 184 5.39 7.27 -6.74
C VAL A 184 4.47 8.34 -6.14
N VAL A 185 3.78 9.06 -7.02
CA VAL A 185 2.82 10.10 -6.65
C VAL A 185 1.47 9.75 -7.25
N ASP A 186 0.65 9.02 -6.47
CA ASP A 186 -0.77 8.88 -6.78
C ASP A 186 -1.49 10.10 -6.24
N ALA A 187 -1.58 11.11 -7.10
CA ALA A 187 -1.88 12.46 -6.66
C ALA A 187 -3.36 12.63 -6.25
N PRO A 188 -3.63 13.41 -5.19
CA PRO A 188 -5.01 13.81 -4.89
C PRO A 188 -5.58 14.58 -6.08
N CYS A 189 -6.72 14.13 -6.58
CA CYS A 189 -7.35 14.60 -7.82
C CYS A 189 -8.85 14.84 -7.64
N SER A 190 -9.52 15.34 -8.67
CA SER A 190 -10.98 15.59 -8.68
C SER A 190 -11.81 14.31 -8.60
N GLY A 191 -11.20 13.14 -8.84
CA GLY A 191 -11.80 11.81 -8.61
C GLY A 191 -12.83 11.39 -9.66
N SER A 192 -12.89 12.04 -10.82
CA SER A 192 -13.88 11.73 -11.85
C SER A 192 -13.80 10.29 -12.37
N GLY A 193 -12.64 9.66 -12.32
CA GLY A 193 -12.45 8.25 -12.66
C GLY A 193 -13.13 7.26 -11.70
N LEU A 194 -13.65 7.72 -10.56
CA LEU A 194 -14.30 6.87 -9.56
C LEU A 194 -15.83 7.03 -9.53
N PHE A 195 -16.43 7.83 -10.39
CA PHE A 195 -17.87 8.12 -10.38
C PHE A 195 -18.75 6.87 -10.36
N ARG A 196 -18.33 5.79 -11.03
CA ARG A 196 -19.06 4.51 -11.03
C ARG A 196 -19.06 3.81 -9.66
N LYS A 197 -17.98 3.96 -8.89
CA LYS A 197 -17.85 3.39 -7.55
C LYS A 197 -18.41 4.29 -6.45
N GLU A 198 -18.24 5.59 -6.62
CA GLU A 198 -18.57 6.63 -5.66
C GLU A 198 -19.45 7.69 -6.36
N PRO A 199 -20.75 7.40 -6.60
CA PRO A 199 -21.64 8.30 -7.31
C PRO A 199 -21.74 9.69 -6.69
N ASP A 200 -21.61 9.79 -5.36
CA ASP A 200 -21.64 11.06 -4.63
C ASP A 200 -20.44 11.98 -5.00
N ALA A 201 -19.37 11.42 -5.56
CA ALA A 201 -18.23 12.21 -6.04
C ALA A 201 -18.60 13.14 -7.20
N ILE A 202 -19.68 12.86 -7.93
CA ILE A 202 -20.19 13.72 -9.00
C ILE A 202 -20.63 15.07 -8.47
N GLU A 203 -21.26 15.10 -7.29
CA GLU A 203 -21.74 16.33 -6.67
C GLU A 203 -20.59 17.27 -6.26
N HIS A 204 -19.41 16.73 -6.04
CA HIS A 204 -18.21 17.47 -5.66
C HIS A 204 -17.34 17.85 -6.86
N TRP A 205 -17.63 17.31 -8.05
CA TRP A 205 -16.87 17.64 -9.24
C TRP A 205 -17.29 19.02 -9.81
N SER A 206 -16.29 19.81 -10.16
CA SER A 206 -16.46 21.06 -10.89
C SER A 206 -15.14 21.43 -11.57
N GLU A 207 -15.19 22.26 -12.62
CA GLU A 207 -13.99 22.80 -13.29
C GLU A 207 -13.08 23.56 -12.30
N ASN A 208 -13.67 24.30 -11.35
CA ASN A 208 -12.91 24.96 -10.29
C ASN A 208 -12.18 23.96 -9.38
N ASN A 209 -12.82 22.85 -9.03
CA ASN A 209 -12.17 21.79 -8.23
C ASN A 209 -11.05 21.10 -9.02
N VAL A 210 -11.23 20.86 -10.32
CA VAL A 210 -10.18 20.37 -11.22
C VAL A 210 -8.98 21.31 -11.21
N ALA A 211 -9.20 22.61 -11.40
CA ALA A 211 -8.14 23.62 -11.38
C ALA A 211 -7.39 23.67 -10.04
N LEU A 212 -8.10 23.59 -8.90
CA LEU A 212 -7.49 23.53 -7.58
C LEU A 212 -6.67 22.24 -7.36
N CYS A 213 -7.16 21.10 -7.86
CA CYS A 213 -6.43 19.84 -7.81
C CYS A 213 -5.16 19.89 -8.66
N SER A 214 -5.24 20.42 -9.88
CA SER A 214 -4.08 20.60 -10.76
C SER A 214 -2.98 21.46 -10.11
N GLN A 215 -3.35 22.61 -9.51
CA GLN A 215 -2.41 23.46 -8.78
C GLN A 215 -1.76 22.72 -7.59
N ARG A 216 -2.55 21.94 -6.85
CA ARG A 216 -2.05 21.11 -5.75
C ARG A 216 -1.07 20.06 -6.23
N GLN A 217 -1.36 19.40 -7.35
CA GLN A 217 -0.50 18.39 -7.97
C GLN A 217 0.84 18.99 -8.40
N GLN A 218 0.82 20.17 -9.04
CA GLN A 218 2.03 20.90 -9.40
C GLN A 218 2.89 21.23 -8.16
N ARG A 219 2.25 21.70 -7.07
CA ARG A 219 2.97 21.96 -5.81
C ARG A 219 3.60 20.68 -5.23
N ILE A 220 2.83 19.58 -5.14
CA ILE A 220 3.30 18.30 -4.62
C ILE A 220 4.52 17.80 -5.40
N LEU A 221 4.45 17.85 -6.73
CA LEU A 221 5.54 17.41 -7.60
C LEU A 221 6.77 18.30 -7.46
N ALA A 222 6.60 19.63 -7.41
CA ALA A 222 7.71 20.56 -7.20
C ALA A 222 8.38 20.37 -5.84
N ASP A 223 7.59 20.16 -4.79
CA ASP A 223 8.09 19.98 -3.41
C ASP A 223 8.91 18.71 -3.25
N VAL A 224 8.52 17.61 -3.93
CA VAL A 224 9.19 16.31 -3.78
C VAL A 224 10.35 16.11 -4.75
N TRP A 225 10.38 16.82 -5.88
CA TRP A 225 11.37 16.65 -6.95
C TRP A 225 12.83 16.68 -6.49
N PRO A 226 13.27 17.58 -5.56
CA PRO A 226 14.64 17.58 -5.07
C PRO A 226 15.06 16.27 -4.41
N SER A 227 14.12 15.53 -3.82
CA SER A 227 14.43 14.28 -3.12
C SER A 227 14.65 13.08 -4.05
N LEU A 228 14.31 13.21 -5.33
CA LEU A 228 14.59 12.20 -6.36
C LEU A 228 16.07 12.30 -6.78
N LYS A 229 16.75 11.15 -6.84
CA LYS A 229 18.13 11.06 -7.36
C LYS A 229 18.21 11.42 -8.84
N GLU A 230 19.41 11.79 -9.29
CA GLU A 230 19.74 11.75 -10.70
C GLU A 230 19.53 10.34 -11.25
N ASP A 231 19.04 10.23 -12.49
CA ASP A 231 18.58 8.98 -13.11
C ASP A 231 17.41 8.30 -12.38
N GLY A 232 16.90 8.86 -11.29
CA GLY A 232 15.76 8.35 -10.55
C GLY A 232 14.46 8.46 -11.34
N ILE A 233 13.50 7.61 -10.96
CA ILE A 233 12.21 7.45 -11.64
C ILE A 233 11.09 8.05 -10.78
N LEU A 234 10.27 8.93 -11.39
CA LEU A 234 9.04 9.41 -10.81
C LEU A 234 7.84 8.87 -11.58
N VAL A 235 6.96 8.14 -10.89
CA VAL A 235 5.69 7.68 -11.43
C VAL A 235 4.60 8.61 -10.93
N TYR A 236 3.89 9.25 -11.84
CA TYR A 236 2.74 10.10 -11.54
C TYR A 236 1.46 9.41 -12.01
N SER A 237 0.42 9.42 -11.17
CA SER A 237 -0.90 8.86 -11.50
C SER A 237 -2.02 9.66 -10.88
N THR A 238 -3.19 9.62 -11.51
CA THR A 238 -4.47 10.14 -10.99
C THR A 238 -5.61 9.17 -11.29
N CYS A 239 -6.73 9.33 -10.56
CA CYS A 239 -8.02 8.76 -10.92
C CYS A 239 -8.92 9.83 -11.54
N SER A 240 -8.39 10.69 -12.40
CA SER A 240 -9.10 11.75 -13.12
C SER A 240 -9.15 11.46 -14.61
N TYR A 241 -10.16 12.04 -15.28
CA TYR A 241 -10.20 12.13 -16.74
C TYR A 241 -9.83 13.54 -17.25
N SER A 242 -9.66 14.52 -16.35
CA SER A 242 -9.46 15.90 -16.71
C SER A 242 -8.05 16.12 -17.25
N LYS A 243 -7.95 16.77 -18.40
CA LYS A 243 -6.68 17.04 -19.07
C LYS A 243 -5.75 17.90 -18.20
N GLU A 244 -6.32 18.83 -17.45
CA GLU A 244 -5.61 19.74 -16.54
C GLU A 244 -4.86 19.00 -15.42
N GLU A 245 -5.38 17.85 -14.99
CA GLU A 245 -4.79 16.99 -13.96
C GLU A 245 -3.87 15.90 -14.55
N ASP A 246 -3.91 15.70 -15.85
CA ASP A 246 -3.27 14.62 -16.57
C ASP A 246 -2.19 15.15 -17.56
N GLU A 247 -2.52 15.35 -18.84
CA GLU A 247 -1.53 15.75 -19.86
C GLU A 247 -0.92 17.12 -19.60
N ASP A 248 -1.68 18.08 -19.04
CA ASP A 248 -1.14 19.40 -18.75
C ASP A 248 -0.12 19.38 -17.62
N ILE A 249 -0.27 18.44 -16.65
CA ILE A 249 0.77 18.17 -15.65
C ILE A 249 2.01 17.57 -16.30
N VAL A 250 1.86 16.64 -17.25
CA VAL A 250 3.01 16.08 -18.00
C VAL A 250 3.77 17.17 -18.74
N LYS A 251 3.05 18.03 -19.45
CA LYS A 251 3.65 19.16 -20.15
C LYS A 251 4.39 20.09 -19.19
N TRP A 252 3.76 20.46 -18.09
CA TRP A 252 4.35 21.32 -17.06
C TRP A 252 5.62 20.70 -16.45
N MET A 253 5.65 19.40 -16.17
CA MET A 253 6.85 18.69 -15.66
C MET A 253 8.01 18.76 -16.65
N ASN A 254 7.73 18.51 -17.93
CA ASN A 254 8.75 18.57 -18.98
C ASN A 254 9.32 19.98 -19.14
N GLU A 255 8.47 21.00 -19.09
CA GLU A 255 8.90 22.40 -19.24
C GLU A 255 9.66 22.92 -18.03
N LYS A 256 9.20 22.58 -16.81
CA LYS A 256 9.76 23.13 -15.57
C LYS A 256 11.02 22.41 -15.11
N PHE A 257 11.04 21.07 -15.22
CA PHE A 257 12.10 20.23 -14.65
C PHE A 257 12.95 19.53 -15.71
N LEU A 258 12.70 19.77 -17.00
CA LEU A 258 13.35 19.08 -18.11
C LEU A 258 13.31 17.54 -17.93
N ALA A 259 12.23 17.06 -17.32
CA ALA A 259 12.06 15.64 -17.03
C ALA A 259 11.90 14.85 -18.35
N ALA A 260 12.62 13.75 -18.47
CA ALA A 260 12.48 12.87 -19.63
C ALA A 260 11.35 11.86 -19.41
N ASN A 261 10.45 11.74 -20.38
CA ASN A 261 9.38 10.74 -20.30
C ASN A 261 9.90 9.35 -20.65
N CYS A 262 9.56 8.36 -19.84
CA CYS A 262 9.82 6.96 -20.12
C CYS A 262 8.72 6.36 -20.98
N GLN A 263 9.09 5.69 -22.06
CA GLN A 263 8.14 4.94 -22.88
C GLN A 263 7.95 3.54 -22.32
N LEU A 264 6.68 3.14 -22.15
CA LEU A 264 6.36 1.78 -21.73
C LEU A 264 5.80 0.98 -22.91
N LEU A 265 6.08 -0.30 -22.89
CA LEU A 265 5.50 -1.26 -23.83
C LEU A 265 4.17 -1.76 -23.26
N ILE A 266 3.13 -1.66 -24.04
CA ILE A 266 1.79 -2.18 -23.72
C ILE A 266 1.29 -3.11 -24.83
N SER A 267 0.52 -4.11 -24.46
CA SER A 267 -0.18 -4.94 -25.44
C SER A 267 -1.42 -4.20 -25.93
N GLU A 268 -1.65 -4.21 -27.23
CA GLU A 268 -2.86 -3.63 -27.86
C GLU A 268 -4.15 -4.24 -27.30
N ASN A 269 -4.10 -5.53 -26.93
CA ASN A 269 -5.26 -6.26 -26.39
C ASN A 269 -5.65 -5.81 -24.97
N TRP A 270 -4.86 -4.94 -24.30
CA TRP A 270 -5.22 -4.43 -22.99
C TRP A 270 -6.26 -3.30 -23.01
N GLY A 271 -6.51 -2.71 -24.19
CA GLY A 271 -7.45 -1.61 -24.36
C GLY A 271 -6.98 -0.28 -23.79
N ILE A 272 -5.74 -0.20 -23.33
CA ILE A 272 -5.15 1.01 -22.74
C ILE A 272 -4.87 2.02 -23.85
N THR A 273 -5.34 3.24 -23.69
CA THR A 273 -5.09 4.33 -24.63
C THR A 273 -3.72 4.97 -24.37
N LYS A 274 -2.78 4.78 -25.28
CA LYS A 274 -1.49 5.46 -25.24
C LYS A 274 -1.64 6.88 -25.79
N THR A 275 -1.24 7.87 -25.01
CA THR A 275 -1.02 9.26 -25.44
C THR A 275 0.46 9.43 -25.81
N ASP A 276 0.94 10.64 -26.08
CA ASP A 276 2.32 10.86 -26.50
C ASP A 276 3.34 10.36 -25.45
N ASN A 277 3.07 10.65 -24.18
CA ASN A 277 3.99 10.36 -23.06
C ASN A 277 3.30 9.70 -21.85
N SER A 278 2.06 9.21 -22.00
CA SER A 278 1.28 8.67 -20.89
C SER A 278 0.23 7.65 -21.33
N PHE A 279 -0.50 7.11 -20.35
CA PHE A 279 -1.47 6.04 -20.55
C PHE A 279 -2.77 6.38 -19.84
N ARG A 280 -3.89 6.32 -20.60
CA ARG A 280 -5.25 6.51 -20.11
C ARG A 280 -6.01 5.21 -20.10
N PHE A 281 -6.74 5.00 -19.03
CA PHE A 281 -7.64 3.87 -18.84
C PHE A 281 -9.08 4.39 -18.90
N TRP A 282 -9.74 4.07 -20.00
CA TRP A 282 -11.15 4.38 -20.22
C TRP A 282 -11.98 3.15 -19.84
N PRO A 283 -13.00 3.28 -18.97
CA PRO A 283 -13.71 2.12 -18.44
C PRO A 283 -14.56 1.39 -19.49
N ASP A 284 -14.85 2.03 -20.62
CA ASP A 284 -15.49 1.44 -21.79
C ASP A 284 -14.53 0.62 -22.69
N LYS A 285 -13.21 0.72 -22.44
CA LYS A 285 -12.17 0.01 -23.21
C LYS A 285 -11.36 -0.98 -22.37
N VAL A 286 -11.22 -0.72 -21.08
CA VAL A 286 -10.54 -1.60 -20.15
C VAL A 286 -11.51 -2.10 -19.07
N LYS A 287 -11.32 -3.33 -18.61
CA LYS A 287 -12.06 -3.84 -17.45
C LYS A 287 -11.49 -3.23 -16.17
N GLY A 288 -11.88 -1.98 -15.88
CA GLY A 288 -11.38 -1.17 -14.76
C GLY A 288 -12.10 0.17 -14.63
N GLU A 289 -11.61 1.01 -13.74
CA GLU A 289 -12.07 2.39 -13.57
C GLU A 289 -11.13 3.37 -14.28
N GLY A 290 -11.49 4.66 -14.27
CA GLY A 290 -10.67 5.72 -14.82
C GLY A 290 -9.34 5.83 -14.10
N PHE A 291 -8.26 5.86 -14.89
CA PHE A 291 -6.91 5.99 -14.37
C PHE A 291 -6.00 6.62 -15.41
N PHE A 292 -5.08 7.42 -14.96
CA PHE A 292 -4.01 8.02 -15.76
C PHE A 292 -2.67 7.71 -15.12
N ILE A 293 -1.65 7.42 -15.94
CA ILE A 293 -0.29 7.18 -15.45
C ILE A 293 0.75 7.62 -16.45
N THR A 294 1.82 8.20 -15.95
CA THR A 294 3.04 8.56 -16.70
C THR A 294 4.28 8.31 -15.87
N VAL A 295 5.42 8.16 -16.53
CA VAL A 295 6.71 7.92 -15.88
C VAL A 295 7.73 8.90 -16.37
N PHE A 296 8.40 9.56 -15.43
CA PHE A 296 9.48 10.52 -15.69
C PHE A 296 10.82 9.99 -15.15
N LYS A 297 11.89 10.36 -15.83
CA LYS A 297 13.26 10.20 -15.38
C LYS A 297 13.90 11.56 -15.12
N LYS A 298 14.56 11.72 -13.98
CA LYS A 298 15.33 12.93 -13.66
C LYS A 298 16.66 12.89 -14.40
N VAL A 299 16.96 13.90 -15.25
CA VAL A 299 18.11 13.91 -16.15
C VAL A 299 19.24 14.81 -15.67
N HIS A 300 18.95 15.79 -14.80
CA HIS A 300 19.91 16.78 -14.30
C HIS A 300 19.89 16.85 -12.78
N HIS A 301 21.06 17.08 -12.23
CA HIS A 301 21.33 17.24 -10.82
C HIS A 301 21.81 18.67 -10.50
N GLU A 302 21.31 19.23 -9.41
CA GLU A 302 21.88 20.36 -8.70
C GLU A 302 22.73 19.85 -7.53
N ASP A 303 23.70 20.61 -7.06
CA ASP A 303 24.73 20.23 -6.08
C ASP A 303 24.22 19.45 -4.86
N ASP A 304 25.03 18.48 -4.42
CA ASP A 304 24.74 17.51 -3.36
C ASP A 304 24.80 18.17 -1.96
N HIS A 305 23.67 18.36 -1.30
CA HIS A 305 23.61 18.74 0.10
C HIS A 305 23.46 17.53 1.01
N LYS A 306 24.46 17.24 1.83
CA LYS A 306 24.39 16.13 2.78
C LYS A 306 23.37 16.39 3.89
N THR A 307 22.30 15.63 3.91
CA THR A 307 21.28 15.65 4.96
C THR A 307 21.88 15.20 6.30
N ARG A 308 21.61 15.94 7.37
CA ARG A 308 22.18 15.65 8.71
C ARG A 308 21.35 14.62 9.46
N VAL A 309 22.03 13.68 10.11
CA VAL A 309 21.46 12.77 11.10
C VAL A 309 21.66 13.39 12.48
N THR A 310 20.56 13.79 13.14
CA THR A 310 20.54 14.40 14.47
C THR A 310 20.00 13.48 15.56
N LYS A 311 19.23 12.47 15.18
CA LYS A 311 18.63 11.47 16.06
C LYS A 311 19.06 10.08 15.63
N ARG A 312 19.28 9.21 16.61
CA ARG A 312 19.60 7.80 16.35
C ARG A 312 18.64 6.91 17.12
N LEU A 313 18.34 5.77 16.56
CA LEU A 313 17.58 4.73 17.27
C LEU A 313 18.43 4.19 18.42
N ASN A 314 17.82 4.04 19.59
CA ASN A 314 18.45 3.44 20.76
C ASN A 314 18.24 1.92 20.72
N GLU A 315 19.34 1.18 20.70
CA GLU A 315 19.28 -0.28 20.80
C GLU A 315 18.82 -0.70 22.20
N ILE A 316 18.13 -1.83 22.28
CA ILE A 316 17.74 -2.43 23.56
C ILE A 316 18.96 -3.12 24.18
N SER A 317 18.95 -3.31 25.49
CA SER A 317 20.04 -3.99 26.20
C SER A 317 20.14 -5.49 25.84
N ALA A 318 21.31 -6.09 26.03
CA ALA A 318 21.52 -7.53 25.81
C ALA A 318 20.53 -8.41 26.59
N PRO A 319 20.22 -8.16 27.88
CA PRO A 319 19.18 -8.92 28.58
C PRO A 319 17.79 -8.79 27.95
N GLN A 320 17.43 -7.61 27.45
CA GLN A 320 16.15 -7.41 26.73
C GLN A 320 16.13 -8.16 25.40
N THR A 321 17.26 -8.19 24.69
CA THR A 321 17.41 -8.93 23.43
C THR A 321 17.12 -10.42 23.62
N GLU A 322 17.62 -11.03 24.70
CA GLU A 322 17.36 -12.45 25.01
C GLU A 322 15.88 -12.74 25.32
N LEU A 323 15.08 -11.75 25.70
CA LEU A 323 13.65 -11.91 25.92
C LEU A 323 12.83 -11.88 24.63
N VAL A 324 13.34 -11.21 23.59
CA VAL A 324 12.60 -11.04 22.31
C VAL A 324 13.03 -12.05 21.24
N LYS A 325 14.30 -12.46 21.21
CA LYS A 325 14.84 -13.44 20.24
C LYS A 325 14.03 -14.74 20.10
N PRO A 326 13.54 -15.38 21.20
CA PRO A 326 12.79 -16.63 21.10
C PRO A 326 11.47 -16.52 20.31
N TRP A 327 10.98 -15.30 20.07
CA TRP A 327 9.77 -15.06 19.29
C TRP A 327 10.01 -15.02 17.79
N LEU A 328 11.28 -15.07 17.35
CA LEU A 328 11.67 -14.79 15.97
C LEU A 328 12.44 -15.95 15.34
N THR A 329 12.21 -16.14 14.04
CA THR A 329 13.09 -16.91 13.18
C THR A 329 14.20 -16.00 12.63
N ASN A 330 15.44 -16.51 12.48
CA ASN A 330 16.55 -15.82 11.81
C ASN A 330 16.81 -14.39 12.27
N SER A 331 17.13 -14.20 13.55
CA SER A 331 17.40 -12.88 14.14
C SER A 331 18.82 -12.35 13.96
N GLY A 332 19.71 -13.04 13.22
CA GLY A 332 21.15 -12.73 13.14
C GLY A 332 21.47 -11.38 12.48
N ASP A 333 20.72 -10.99 11.47
CA ASP A 333 20.84 -9.72 10.74
C ASP A 333 19.87 -8.63 11.24
N LYS A 334 19.21 -8.87 12.39
CA LYS A 334 18.22 -7.96 12.93
C LYS A 334 18.80 -7.09 14.06
N LEU A 335 18.31 -5.89 14.12
CA LEU A 335 18.57 -4.92 15.17
C LEU A 335 17.26 -4.66 15.94
N PHE A 336 17.37 -4.68 17.27
CA PHE A 336 16.25 -4.43 18.17
C PHE A 336 16.42 -3.05 18.83
N VAL A 337 15.41 -2.21 18.70
CA VAL A 337 15.49 -0.81 19.11
C VAL A 337 14.26 -0.39 19.91
N HIS A 338 14.45 0.59 20.79
CA HIS A 338 13.33 1.28 21.41
C HIS A 338 12.66 2.18 20.36
N GLY A 339 11.35 1.97 20.13
CA GLY A 339 10.52 2.82 19.30
C GLY A 339 9.59 3.71 20.13
N PHE A 340 8.52 4.21 19.52
CA PHE A 340 7.58 5.16 20.15
C PHE A 340 6.83 4.58 21.34
N ASP A 341 6.47 3.30 21.26
CA ASP A 341 5.52 2.63 22.15
C ASP A 341 5.89 1.15 22.35
N GLY A 342 7.18 0.82 22.32
CA GLY A 342 7.64 -0.54 22.54
C GLY A 342 8.96 -0.87 21.85
N ILE A 343 9.22 -2.14 21.68
CA ILE A 343 10.40 -2.67 20.99
C ILE A 343 10.07 -2.92 19.53
N TYR A 344 10.94 -2.44 18.67
CA TYR A 344 10.87 -2.62 17.24
C TYR A 344 12.08 -3.40 16.73
N MET A 345 11.88 -4.10 15.65
CA MET A 345 12.91 -4.81 14.93
C MET A 345 13.06 -4.25 13.52
N ILE A 346 14.29 -4.09 13.08
CA ILE A 346 14.66 -3.67 11.74
C ILE A 346 15.78 -4.57 11.21
N ASN A 347 15.99 -4.62 9.90
CA ASN A 347 17.23 -5.13 9.35
C ASN A 347 18.36 -4.12 9.66
N LYS A 348 19.53 -4.60 10.04
CA LYS A 348 20.71 -3.77 10.36
C LYS A 348 21.10 -2.84 9.22
N ASP A 349 20.95 -3.29 7.99
CA ASP A 349 21.31 -2.52 6.80
C ASP A 349 20.44 -1.25 6.63
N PHE A 350 19.24 -1.22 7.22
CA PHE A 350 18.35 -0.06 7.18
C PHE A 350 18.57 0.94 8.33
N GLN A 351 19.44 0.63 9.29
CA GLN A 351 19.69 1.53 10.44
C GLN A 351 20.08 2.96 10.02
N PRO A 352 21.00 3.15 9.04
CA PRO A 352 21.35 4.51 8.59
C PRO A 352 20.16 5.26 7.99
N ASP A 353 19.38 4.59 7.15
CA ASP A 353 18.20 5.17 6.50
C ASP A 353 17.12 5.54 7.53
N ILE A 354 16.83 4.65 8.48
CA ILE A 354 15.81 4.90 9.49
C ILE A 354 16.27 6.03 10.44
N ASN A 355 17.56 6.11 10.79
CA ASN A 355 18.10 7.22 11.55
C ASN A 355 17.97 8.55 10.80
N LEU A 356 18.20 8.56 9.49
CA LEU A 356 18.04 9.72 8.62
C LEU A 356 16.57 10.18 8.60
N LEU A 357 15.66 9.25 8.34
CA LEU A 357 14.21 9.50 8.32
C LEU A 357 13.71 9.97 9.70
N TYR A 358 14.14 9.32 10.78
CA TYR A 358 13.74 9.67 12.14
C TYR A 358 14.24 11.05 12.57
N SER A 359 15.37 11.50 12.00
CA SER A 359 15.92 12.83 12.24
C SER A 359 15.17 13.95 11.54
N ASN A 360 14.64 13.68 10.34
CA ASN A 360 14.15 14.72 9.45
C ASN A 360 12.63 14.66 9.20
N MET A 361 12.00 13.52 9.48
CA MET A 361 10.59 13.25 9.21
C MET A 361 9.79 12.95 10.47
N ARG A 362 8.49 13.16 10.42
CA ARG A 362 7.54 12.62 11.39
C ARG A 362 7.22 11.18 11.03
N VAL A 363 8.01 10.26 11.59
CA VAL A 363 7.82 8.82 11.41
C VAL A 363 6.68 8.33 12.31
N ALA A 364 5.73 7.58 11.73
CA ALA A 364 4.58 7.00 12.42
C ALA A 364 4.76 5.49 12.71
N TYR A 365 5.56 4.79 11.90
CA TYR A 365 5.85 3.35 12.07
C TYR A 365 7.10 2.99 11.24
N PHE A 366 7.84 1.97 11.68
CA PHE A 366 8.97 1.43 10.91
C PHE A 366 9.24 -0.04 11.29
N GLY A 367 9.78 -0.82 10.36
CA GLY A 367 10.14 -2.20 10.62
C GLY A 367 8.96 -3.05 11.13
N VAL A 368 9.18 -3.80 12.22
CA VAL A 368 8.16 -4.60 12.89
C VAL A 368 8.15 -4.27 14.39
N LYS A 369 7.03 -3.75 14.91
CA LYS A 369 6.83 -3.64 16.36
C LYS A 369 6.66 -5.04 16.94
N LEU A 370 7.59 -5.45 17.81
CA LEU A 370 7.55 -6.76 18.49
C LEU A 370 6.57 -6.79 19.65
N GLY A 371 6.50 -5.69 20.40
CA GLY A 371 5.66 -5.58 21.57
C GLY A 371 6.29 -4.73 22.67
N GLU A 372 5.83 -4.92 23.89
CA GLU A 372 6.28 -4.21 25.08
C GLU A 372 6.83 -5.19 26.12
N LEU A 373 7.93 -4.86 26.78
CA LEU A 373 8.43 -5.65 27.90
C LEU A 373 7.76 -5.25 29.19
N MET A 374 7.00 -6.16 29.78
CA MET A 374 6.36 -6.00 31.08
C MET A 374 6.87 -7.09 32.03
N LYS A 375 7.50 -6.70 33.15
CA LYS A 375 8.04 -7.62 34.15
C LYS A 375 8.90 -8.74 33.52
N ALA A 376 9.85 -8.35 32.66
CA ALA A 376 10.76 -9.24 31.92
C ALA A 376 10.04 -10.28 31.03
N LYS A 377 8.84 -10.00 30.53
CA LYS A 377 8.11 -10.81 29.55
C LYS A 377 7.64 -9.92 28.41
N LEU A 378 7.70 -10.45 27.19
CA LEU A 378 7.14 -9.75 26.03
C LEU A 378 5.60 -9.87 26.04
N VAL A 379 4.93 -8.73 25.94
CA VAL A 379 3.54 -8.62 25.52
C VAL A 379 3.56 -8.38 24.02
N PRO A 380 3.24 -9.40 23.19
CA PRO A 380 3.46 -9.31 21.75
C PRO A 380 2.48 -8.34 21.08
N ALA A 381 3.00 -7.53 20.14
CA ALA A 381 2.17 -6.64 19.34
C ALA A 381 1.48 -7.39 18.18
N HIS A 382 0.37 -6.82 17.68
CA HIS A 382 -0.34 -7.36 16.51
C HIS A 382 0.57 -7.44 15.27
N SER A 383 1.47 -6.46 15.07
CA SER A 383 2.45 -6.47 13.97
C SER A 383 3.39 -7.67 13.99
N LEU A 384 3.75 -8.17 15.17
CA LEU A 384 4.54 -9.40 15.30
C LEU A 384 3.72 -10.62 14.83
N ALA A 385 2.42 -10.70 15.18
CA ALA A 385 1.55 -11.77 14.69
C ALA A 385 1.44 -11.79 13.17
N MET A 386 1.37 -10.61 12.54
CA MET A 386 1.22 -10.47 11.09
C MET A 386 2.53 -10.66 10.33
N SER A 387 3.68 -10.59 11.02
CA SER A 387 5.03 -10.66 10.47
C SER A 387 5.38 -12.09 10.03
N ARG A 388 6.21 -12.21 9.00
CA ARG A 388 6.78 -13.49 8.51
C ARG A 388 7.95 -13.99 9.35
N LEU A 389 8.37 -13.21 10.34
CA LEU A 389 9.55 -13.49 11.16
C LEU A 389 9.20 -14.17 12.48
N LEU A 390 7.93 -14.49 12.69
CA LEU A 390 7.49 -15.17 13.90
C LEU A 390 8.04 -16.60 13.95
N ALA A 391 8.58 -16.98 15.10
CA ALA A 391 9.15 -18.32 15.32
C ALA A 391 8.08 -19.41 15.20
N ASP A 392 8.46 -20.54 14.57
CA ASP A 392 7.56 -21.70 14.44
C ASP A 392 7.21 -22.34 15.77
N SER A 393 8.04 -22.13 16.80
CA SER A 393 7.82 -22.61 18.18
C SER A 393 6.64 -21.92 18.90
N VAL A 394 6.12 -20.80 18.36
CA VAL A 394 4.94 -20.13 18.93
C VAL A 394 3.71 -21.02 18.76
N MET A 395 3.06 -21.32 19.88
CA MET A 395 1.85 -22.13 19.85
C MET A 395 0.72 -21.45 19.06
N LYS A 396 -0.01 -22.24 18.27
CA LYS A 396 -1.05 -21.79 17.37
C LYS A 396 -2.39 -22.43 17.75
N ILE A 397 -3.46 -21.67 17.60
CA ILE A 397 -4.84 -22.15 17.66
C ILE A 397 -5.46 -21.92 16.28
N GLU A 398 -5.80 -23.00 15.60
CA GLU A 398 -6.49 -22.93 14.32
C GLU A 398 -8.00 -22.81 14.55
N LEU A 399 -8.63 -21.80 13.96
CA LEU A 399 -10.05 -21.55 14.08
C LEU A 399 -10.80 -21.93 12.81
N ASN A 400 -12.05 -22.38 12.97
CA ASN A 400 -12.98 -22.43 11.86
C ASN A 400 -13.48 -21.02 11.50
N ARG A 401 -14.23 -20.88 10.40
CA ARG A 401 -14.66 -19.56 9.89
C ARG A 401 -15.52 -18.79 10.90
N GLU A 402 -16.45 -19.45 11.55
CA GLU A 402 -17.34 -18.81 12.53
C GLU A 402 -16.55 -18.29 13.74
N GLN A 403 -15.68 -19.13 14.31
CA GLN A 403 -14.80 -18.76 15.41
C GLN A 403 -13.86 -17.62 15.03
N ALA A 404 -13.31 -17.63 13.81
CA ALA A 404 -12.43 -16.57 13.31
C ALA A 404 -13.18 -15.23 13.20
N ILE A 405 -14.41 -15.20 12.70
CA ILE A 405 -15.23 -13.99 12.66
C ILE A 405 -15.54 -13.50 14.09
N ARG A 406 -15.91 -14.38 15.01
CA ARG A 406 -16.14 -14.02 16.42
C ARG A 406 -14.89 -13.45 17.07
N TYR A 407 -13.72 -14.04 16.80
CA TYR A 407 -12.42 -13.50 17.23
C TYR A 407 -12.19 -12.07 16.71
N LEU A 408 -12.42 -11.84 15.42
CA LEU A 408 -12.27 -10.53 14.77
C LEU A 408 -13.29 -9.50 15.25
N GLN A 409 -14.47 -9.95 15.73
CA GLN A 409 -15.48 -9.12 16.41
C GLN A 409 -15.16 -8.86 17.90
N LYS A 410 -14.09 -9.46 18.43
CA LYS A 410 -13.75 -9.49 19.88
C LYS A 410 -14.85 -10.12 20.76
N LYS A 411 -15.63 -11.03 20.19
CA LYS A 411 -16.58 -11.88 20.93
C LYS A 411 -15.85 -13.10 21.49
N ASP A 412 -16.46 -13.73 22.51
CA ASP A 412 -15.94 -14.97 23.07
C ASP A 412 -15.90 -16.08 22.02
N ILE A 413 -14.83 -16.84 22.03
CA ILE A 413 -14.63 -18.01 21.17
C ILE A 413 -14.50 -19.26 22.07
N ASP A 414 -15.19 -20.29 21.66
CA ASP A 414 -15.05 -21.61 22.30
C ASP A 414 -13.97 -22.39 21.54
N VAL A 415 -12.87 -22.65 22.24
CA VAL A 415 -11.73 -23.41 21.72
C VAL A 415 -11.29 -24.42 22.77
N GLU A 416 -10.82 -25.59 22.34
CA GLU A 416 -10.26 -26.57 23.26
C GLU A 416 -9.17 -25.91 24.12
N LYS A 417 -9.20 -26.20 25.42
CA LYS A 417 -8.26 -25.62 26.38
C LYS A 417 -6.86 -26.10 26.06
N SER A 418 -6.02 -25.14 25.59
CA SER A 418 -4.61 -25.32 25.35
C SER A 418 -3.78 -24.85 26.54
N GLN A 419 -2.47 -25.05 26.50
CA GLN A 419 -1.56 -24.64 27.59
C GLN A 419 -1.65 -23.12 27.85
N PRO A 420 -1.55 -22.67 29.12
CA PRO A 420 -1.54 -21.24 29.46
C PRO A 420 -0.36 -20.51 28.78
N GLY A 421 -0.63 -19.30 28.29
CA GLY A 421 0.39 -18.47 27.65
C GLY A 421 -0.13 -17.68 26.47
N TRP A 422 0.80 -17.03 25.76
CA TRP A 422 0.50 -16.36 24.50
C TRP A 422 0.40 -17.38 23.37
N GLN A 423 -0.65 -17.27 22.57
CA GLN A 423 -0.89 -18.14 21.43
C GLN A 423 -1.37 -17.34 20.24
N LEU A 424 -0.94 -17.76 19.06
CA LEU A 424 -1.30 -17.16 17.79
C LEU A 424 -2.63 -17.76 17.30
N ILE A 425 -3.59 -16.91 17.04
CA ILE A 425 -4.83 -17.30 16.36
C ILE A 425 -4.57 -17.35 14.87
N CYS A 426 -4.93 -18.48 14.26
CA CYS A 426 -4.81 -18.71 12.83
C CYS A 426 -6.15 -19.11 12.21
N PHE A 427 -6.28 -18.84 10.91
CA PHE A 427 -7.34 -19.33 10.05
C PHE A 427 -6.74 -19.80 8.72
N ASN A 428 -6.94 -21.06 8.36
CA ASN A 428 -6.28 -21.71 7.23
C ASN A 428 -4.74 -21.50 7.24
N ASN A 429 -4.12 -21.70 8.39
CA ASN A 429 -2.69 -21.47 8.66
C ASN A 429 -2.23 -20.01 8.54
N HIS A 430 -3.13 -19.04 8.35
CA HIS A 430 -2.78 -17.62 8.29
C HIS A 430 -3.05 -16.93 9.62
N PRO A 431 -2.06 -16.19 10.16
CA PRO A 431 -2.22 -15.46 11.41
C PRO A 431 -3.32 -14.41 11.34
N LEU A 432 -4.12 -14.33 12.41
CA LEU A 432 -5.10 -13.27 12.65
C LEU A 432 -4.70 -12.35 13.80
N GLY A 433 -3.95 -12.83 14.78
CA GLY A 433 -3.52 -12.07 15.95
C GLY A 433 -3.32 -12.94 17.18
N TRP A 434 -3.29 -12.30 18.36
CA TRP A 434 -2.94 -12.92 19.61
C TRP A 434 -4.11 -13.19 20.51
N VAL A 435 -3.99 -14.28 21.28
CA VAL A 435 -4.76 -14.51 22.50
C VAL A 435 -3.80 -14.80 23.65
N LYS A 436 -4.25 -14.53 24.87
CA LYS A 436 -3.59 -14.99 26.08
C LYS A 436 -4.48 -16.00 26.78
N VAL A 437 -4.06 -17.25 26.78
CA VAL A 437 -4.75 -18.34 27.46
C VAL A 437 -4.41 -18.28 28.94
N LEU A 438 -5.42 -18.29 29.79
CA LEU A 438 -5.37 -18.37 31.25
C LEU A 438 -6.07 -19.67 31.71
N GLN A 439 -5.93 -20.04 32.98
CA GLN A 439 -6.51 -21.28 33.50
C GLN A 439 -8.01 -21.43 33.20
N ASN A 440 -8.78 -20.33 33.33
CA ASN A 440 -10.27 -20.36 33.26
C ASN A 440 -10.83 -19.52 32.09
N ARG A 441 -10.00 -18.75 31.36
CA ARG A 441 -10.48 -17.85 30.31
C ARG A 441 -9.43 -17.62 29.22
N LEU A 442 -9.90 -17.15 28.09
CA LEU A 442 -9.09 -16.70 26.97
C LEU A 442 -9.28 -15.18 26.79
N ASN A 443 -8.19 -14.43 26.82
CA ASN A 443 -8.23 -12.98 26.54
C ASN A 443 -7.89 -12.74 25.07
N ASN A 444 -8.80 -12.09 24.35
CA ASN A 444 -8.62 -11.71 22.96
C ASN A 444 -7.82 -10.39 22.84
N TYR A 445 -6.64 -10.45 22.25
CA TYR A 445 -5.73 -9.31 22.02
C TYR A 445 -5.78 -8.75 20.59
N TYR A 446 -6.80 -9.09 19.80
CA TYR A 446 -7.04 -8.42 18.53
C TYR A 446 -7.23 -6.91 18.77
N PRO A 447 -6.61 -6.01 17.93
CA PRO A 447 -6.73 -4.56 18.12
C PRO A 447 -8.19 -4.10 18.09
N MET A 448 -8.54 -3.19 19.01
CA MET A 448 -9.91 -2.74 19.18
C MET A 448 -10.39 -1.92 17.96
N GLU A 449 -9.48 -1.15 17.40
CA GLU A 449 -9.67 -0.31 16.21
C GLU A 449 -9.88 -1.09 14.91
N LEU A 450 -9.40 -2.34 14.86
CA LEU A 450 -9.52 -3.22 13.68
C LEU A 450 -10.72 -4.18 13.75
N ARG A 451 -11.46 -4.18 14.85
CA ARG A 451 -12.55 -5.15 15.05
C ARG A 451 -13.67 -4.96 14.03
N ILE A 452 -14.30 -6.06 13.66
CA ILE A 452 -15.52 -6.04 12.86
C ILE A 452 -16.67 -5.54 13.74
N LEU A 453 -17.31 -4.44 13.32
CA LEU A 453 -18.42 -3.82 14.04
C LEU A 453 -19.79 -4.37 13.61
N LYS A 454 -19.87 -4.96 12.41
CA LYS A 454 -21.10 -5.50 11.85
C LYS A 454 -21.38 -6.90 12.38
N ASP A 455 -22.64 -7.22 12.60
CA ASP A 455 -23.08 -8.59 12.78
C ASP A 455 -23.23 -9.28 11.42
N ASN A 456 -22.96 -10.60 11.41
CA ASN A 456 -23.00 -11.44 10.19
C ASN A 456 -24.43 -11.84 9.87
#